data_843b91c6465f2c7dc1811b454f0bfc94
#
_entry.id   843b91c6465f2c7dc1811b454f0bfc94
#
_cell.length_a   1.000
_cell.length_b   1.000
_cell.length_c   1.000
_cell.angle_alpha   90.00
_cell.angle_beta   90.00
_cell.angle_gamma   90.00
#
_symmetry.space_group_name_H-M   'P 1'
#
loop_
_entity.id
_entity.type
_entity.pdbx_description
1 polymer ?
#
loop_
_entity_poly.entity_id
_entity_poly.type
_entity_poly.pdbx_seq_one_letter_code
_entity_poly.pdbx_strand_id
1 'polypeptide(L)'
;MKKLSMIALAALAFIGVTSSANAATAMLATDDFVGITFWLVSMGMLAGAVFFFLERNTVAASWRTSVTVAGLIQFVAFVHYVYMRDIWVTTGETPTVYRYIDWLITVPMQIVEFYLILAAIRKV
;
A
#
# COMPACT_ATOMS: atom_id res chain seq x y z
N MET A 1 18.38 -7.37 -20.21
CA MET A 1 17.20 -8.22 -20.34
C MET A 1 16.45 -8.46 -19.01
N LYS A 2 17.11 -8.73 -17.89
CA LYS A 2 16.41 -8.98 -16.58
C LYS A 2 15.65 -7.76 -16.02
N LYS A 3 16.08 -6.53 -16.27
CA LYS A 3 15.40 -5.32 -15.80
C LYS A 3 14.09 -5.02 -16.56
N LEU A 4 14.04 -5.37 -17.85
CA LEU A 4 12.82 -5.20 -18.65
C LEU A 4 11.69 -6.15 -18.23
N SER A 5 12.04 -7.37 -17.80
CA SER A 5 11.05 -8.36 -17.35
C SER A 5 10.38 -7.98 -16.02
N MET A 6 11.10 -7.31 -15.11
CA MET A 6 10.52 -6.85 -13.83
C MET A 6 9.54 -5.68 -14.02
N ILE A 7 9.85 -4.76 -14.94
CA ILE A 7 8.94 -3.65 -15.28
C ILE A 7 7.69 -4.18 -15.99
N ALA A 8 7.84 -5.17 -16.87
CA ALA A 8 6.72 -5.82 -17.53
C ALA A 8 5.82 -6.61 -16.54
N LEU A 9 6.43 -7.26 -15.53
CA LEU A 9 5.67 -7.97 -14.48
C LEU A 9 4.90 -7.00 -13.57
N ALA A 10 5.52 -5.87 -13.21
CA ALA A 10 4.85 -4.81 -12.45
C ALA A 10 3.71 -4.15 -13.24
N ALA A 11 3.90 -3.93 -14.54
CA ALA A 11 2.85 -3.41 -15.42
C ALA A 11 1.69 -4.40 -15.59
N LEU A 12 1.97 -5.71 -15.70
CA LEU A 12 0.94 -6.74 -15.78
C LEU A 12 0.15 -6.90 -14.47
N ALA A 13 0.80 -6.77 -13.31
CA ALA A 13 0.12 -6.75 -12.02
C ALA A 13 -0.79 -5.52 -11.89
N PHE A 14 -0.37 -4.37 -12.40
CA PHE A 14 -1.18 -3.14 -12.42
C PHE A 14 -2.39 -3.26 -13.34
N ILE A 15 -2.25 -3.88 -14.51
CA ILE A 15 -3.35 -4.14 -15.46
C ILE A 15 -4.35 -5.17 -14.88
N GLY A 16 -3.87 -6.18 -14.15
CA GLY A 16 -4.73 -7.16 -13.47
C GLY A 16 -5.62 -6.54 -12.38
N VAL A 17 -5.13 -5.55 -11.66
CA VAL A 17 -5.90 -4.80 -10.66
C VAL A 17 -6.98 -3.92 -11.31
N THR A 18 -6.70 -3.35 -12.50
CA THR A 18 -7.67 -2.51 -13.20
C THR A 18 -8.81 -3.30 -13.84
N SER A 19 -8.60 -4.56 -14.24
CA SER A 19 -9.67 -5.39 -14.81
C SER A 19 -10.67 -5.92 -13.76
N SER A 20 -10.27 -6.02 -12.49
CA SER A 20 -11.17 -6.32 -11.37
C SER A 20 -11.99 -5.09 -10.91
N ALA A 21 -11.51 -3.89 -11.19
CA ALA A 21 -12.18 -2.63 -10.84
C ALA A 21 -13.38 -2.29 -11.73
N ASN A 22 -13.61 -3.03 -12.82
CA ASN A 22 -14.76 -2.82 -13.71
C ASN A 22 -16.07 -3.50 -13.24
N ALA A 23 -16.05 -4.23 -12.13
CA ALA A 23 -17.25 -4.73 -11.49
C ALA A 23 -17.72 -3.72 -10.44
N ALA A 24 -18.60 -2.81 -10.85
CA ALA A 24 -19.25 -1.77 -10.04
C ALA A 24 -18.32 -0.62 -9.60
N THR A 25 -17.96 0.26 -10.52
CA THR A 25 -17.58 1.61 -10.19
C THR A 25 -18.82 2.38 -9.70
N ALA A 26 -19.17 2.24 -8.43
CA ALA A 26 -19.91 3.27 -7.78
C ALA A 26 -19.08 4.55 -7.91
N MET A 27 -19.51 5.47 -8.78
CA MET A 27 -18.78 6.71 -9.00
C MET A 27 -18.75 7.46 -7.67
N LEU A 28 -17.57 7.99 -7.31
CA LEU A 28 -17.44 8.88 -6.16
C LEU A 28 -18.42 10.04 -6.33
N ALA A 29 -19.38 10.16 -5.43
CA ALA A 29 -20.19 11.37 -5.35
C ALA A 29 -19.31 12.52 -4.91
N THR A 30 -19.47 13.69 -5.50
CA THR A 30 -18.63 14.87 -5.25
C THR A 30 -18.80 15.44 -3.83
N ASP A 31 -19.83 15.02 -3.11
CA ASP A 31 -20.17 15.36 -1.74
C ASP A 31 -19.83 14.25 -0.72
N ASP A 32 -19.36 13.08 -1.19
CA ASP A 32 -18.88 12.00 -0.31
C ASP A 32 -17.43 12.23 0.10
N PHE A 33 -17.23 13.09 1.11
CA PHE A 33 -15.89 13.38 1.63
C PHE A 33 -15.18 12.17 2.24
N VAL A 34 -15.92 11.19 2.76
CA VAL A 34 -15.33 9.96 3.33
C VAL A 34 -14.80 9.08 2.21
N GLY A 35 -15.58 8.80 1.18
CA GLY A 35 -15.14 8.04 0.02
C GLY A 35 -13.99 8.69 -0.73
N ILE A 36 -14.01 10.03 -0.86
CA ILE A 36 -12.91 10.83 -1.43
C ILE A 36 -11.65 10.68 -0.58
N THR A 37 -11.76 10.73 0.75
CA THR A 37 -10.62 10.57 1.65
C THR A 37 -10.04 9.17 1.57
N PHE A 38 -10.84 8.11 1.51
CA PHE A 38 -10.38 6.74 1.28
C PHE A 38 -9.58 6.64 -0.01
N TRP A 39 -10.08 7.24 -1.08
CA TRP A 39 -9.39 7.23 -2.38
C TRP A 39 -8.07 7.97 -2.32
N LEU A 40 -8.05 9.19 -1.75
CA LEU A 40 -6.85 10.01 -1.62
C LEU A 40 -5.76 9.29 -0.81
N VAL A 41 -6.13 8.70 0.34
CA VAL A 41 -5.21 7.95 1.20
C VAL A 41 -4.69 6.71 0.48
N SER A 42 -5.54 5.99 -0.27
CA SER A 42 -5.11 4.83 -1.06
C SER A 42 -4.05 5.24 -2.08
N MET A 43 -4.25 6.32 -2.81
CA MET A 43 -3.27 6.81 -3.79
C MET A 43 -1.96 7.26 -3.12
N GLY A 44 -2.05 7.91 -1.95
CA GLY A 44 -0.87 8.27 -1.16
C GLY A 44 -0.07 7.04 -0.70
N MET A 45 -0.75 5.99 -0.24
CA MET A 45 -0.10 4.73 0.14
C MET A 45 0.54 4.02 -1.04
N LEU A 46 -0.12 3.98 -2.21
CA LEU A 46 0.45 3.44 -3.43
C LEU A 46 1.71 4.20 -3.85
N ALA A 47 1.64 5.52 -3.86
CA ALA A 47 2.80 6.37 -4.19
C ALA A 47 3.95 6.15 -3.21
N GLY A 48 3.67 6.05 -1.90
CA GLY A 48 4.65 5.73 -0.86
C GLY A 48 5.29 4.35 -1.06
N ALA A 49 4.50 3.33 -1.36
CA ALA A 49 5.00 1.99 -1.64
C ALA A 49 5.95 1.99 -2.84
N VAL A 50 5.55 2.62 -3.95
CA VAL A 50 6.38 2.73 -5.16
C VAL A 50 7.67 3.49 -4.85
N PHE A 51 7.60 4.61 -4.12
CA PHE A 51 8.77 5.37 -3.70
C PHE A 51 9.74 4.50 -2.91
N PHE A 52 9.30 3.80 -1.87
CA PHE A 52 10.17 2.96 -1.05
C PHE A 52 10.79 1.81 -1.85
N PHE A 53 10.06 1.16 -2.74
CA PHE A 53 10.62 0.11 -3.58
C PHE A 53 11.66 0.62 -4.57
N LEU A 54 11.51 1.81 -5.11
CA LEU A 54 12.51 2.45 -5.97
C LEU A 54 13.73 2.89 -5.16
N GLU A 55 13.51 3.52 -4.00
CA GLU A 55 14.56 4.06 -3.14
C GLU A 55 15.45 2.96 -2.53
N ARG A 56 14.91 1.74 -2.36
CA ARG A 56 15.66 0.59 -1.83
C ARG A 56 17.03 0.39 -2.47
N ASN A 57 17.19 0.72 -3.75
CA ASN A 57 18.44 0.51 -4.48
C ASN A 57 19.45 1.63 -4.30
N THR A 58 19.02 2.80 -3.83
CA THR A 58 19.84 4.00 -3.65
C THR A 58 20.36 4.15 -2.22
N VAL A 59 19.63 3.61 -1.23
CA VAL A 59 20.04 3.66 0.18
C VAL A 59 21.19 2.72 0.51
N ALA A 60 21.93 3.04 1.57
CA ALA A 60 22.99 2.18 2.09
C ALA A 60 22.45 0.77 2.43
N ALA A 61 23.30 -0.26 2.31
CA ALA A 61 22.91 -1.66 2.46
C ALA A 61 22.22 -1.96 3.80
N SER A 62 22.61 -1.28 4.89
CA SER A 62 22.01 -1.41 6.23
C SER A 62 20.54 -1.00 6.29
N TRP A 63 20.08 -0.11 5.39
CA TRP A 63 18.72 0.42 5.36
C TRP A 63 17.78 -0.30 4.36
N ARG A 64 18.33 -1.13 3.46
CA ARG A 64 17.57 -1.73 2.37
C ARG A 64 16.40 -2.59 2.83
N THR A 65 16.58 -3.36 3.91
CA THR A 65 15.53 -4.21 4.46
C THR A 65 14.43 -3.37 5.10
N SER A 66 14.80 -2.33 5.86
CA SER A 66 13.86 -1.37 6.46
C SER A 66 13.00 -0.72 5.39
N VAL A 67 13.61 -0.10 4.38
CA VAL A 67 12.90 0.53 3.27
C VAL A 67 11.99 -0.46 2.51
N THR A 68 12.39 -1.74 2.40
CA THR A 68 11.56 -2.78 1.79
C THR A 68 10.32 -3.08 2.63
N VAL A 69 10.49 -3.21 3.96
CA VAL A 69 9.37 -3.46 4.88
C VAL A 69 8.41 -2.27 4.90
N ALA A 70 8.92 -1.04 4.93
CA ALA A 70 8.10 0.17 4.80
C ALA A 70 7.25 0.17 3.52
N GLY A 71 7.85 -0.19 2.39
CA GLY A 71 7.14 -0.34 1.12
C GLY A 71 6.05 -1.42 1.16
N LEU A 72 6.31 -2.55 1.81
CA LEU A 72 5.32 -3.62 1.97
C LEU A 72 4.15 -3.20 2.86
N ILE A 73 4.42 -2.51 3.97
CA ILE A 73 3.38 -1.96 4.86
C ILE A 73 2.46 -1.02 4.06
N GLN A 74 3.03 -0.08 3.32
CA GLN A 74 2.28 0.85 2.48
C GLN A 74 1.45 0.13 1.41
N PHE A 75 2.01 -0.89 0.77
CA PHE A 75 1.33 -1.65 -0.27
C PHE A 75 0.15 -2.47 0.29
N VAL A 76 0.33 -3.15 1.42
CA VAL A 76 -0.75 -3.90 2.08
C VAL A 76 -1.87 -2.94 2.50
N ALA A 77 -1.52 -1.83 3.13
CA ALA A 77 -2.49 -0.82 3.52
C ALA A 77 -3.23 -0.24 2.31
N PHE A 78 -2.55 0.05 1.19
CA PHE A 78 -3.18 0.48 -0.06
C PHE A 78 -4.29 -0.47 -0.50
N VAL A 79 -4.01 -1.78 -0.58
CA VAL A 79 -5.00 -2.78 -1.00
C VAL A 79 -6.21 -2.80 -0.07
N HIS A 80 -5.98 -2.76 1.24
CA HIS A 80 -7.07 -2.75 2.22
C HIS A 80 -7.91 -1.46 2.15
N TYR A 81 -7.30 -0.30 1.96
CA TYR A 81 -8.03 0.96 1.86
C TYR A 81 -8.88 1.05 0.59
N VAL A 82 -8.40 0.52 -0.55
CA VAL A 82 -9.23 0.38 -1.75
C VAL A 82 -10.46 -0.48 -1.45
N TYR A 83 -10.29 -1.62 -0.81
CA TYR A 83 -11.38 -2.52 -0.44
C TYR A 83 -12.36 -1.89 0.57
N MET A 84 -11.83 -1.20 1.59
CA MET A 84 -12.65 -0.49 2.58
C MET A 84 -13.46 0.64 1.96
N ARG A 85 -12.88 1.33 0.96
CA ARG A 85 -13.60 2.34 0.18
C ARG A 85 -14.80 1.73 -0.55
N ASP A 86 -14.62 0.58 -1.19
CA ASP A 86 -15.70 -0.06 -1.94
C ASP A 86 -16.85 -0.48 -1.02
N ILE A 87 -16.55 -0.93 0.20
CA ILE A 87 -17.57 -1.20 1.23
C ILE A 87 -18.30 0.07 1.63
N TRP A 88 -17.57 1.14 1.93
CA TRP A 88 -18.19 2.43 2.27
C TRP A 88 -19.12 2.93 1.18
N VAL A 89 -18.67 2.96 -0.08
CA VAL A 89 -19.45 3.47 -1.21
C VAL A 89 -20.70 2.63 -1.48
N THR A 90 -20.65 1.32 -1.24
CA THR A 90 -21.77 0.42 -1.51
C THR A 90 -22.76 0.30 -0.35
N THR A 91 -22.31 0.41 0.89
CA THR A 91 -23.14 0.17 2.08
C THR A 91 -23.40 1.43 2.91
N GLY A 92 -22.55 2.45 2.82
CA GLY A 92 -22.57 3.61 3.72
C GLY A 92 -22.10 3.30 5.14
N GLU A 93 -21.65 2.07 5.40
CA GLU A 93 -21.24 1.63 6.73
C GLU A 93 -19.72 1.71 6.91
N THR A 94 -19.29 1.98 8.15
CA THR A 94 -17.86 2.03 8.49
C THR A 94 -17.23 0.65 8.39
N PRO A 95 -16.19 0.44 7.57
CA PRO A 95 -15.57 -0.86 7.33
C PRO A 95 -14.61 -1.27 8.48
N THR A 96 -15.09 -1.27 9.72
CA THR A 96 -14.28 -1.46 10.94
C THR A 96 -13.59 -2.82 10.97
N VAL A 97 -14.27 -3.89 10.60
CA VAL A 97 -13.71 -5.26 10.59
C VAL A 97 -12.48 -5.34 9.66
N TYR A 98 -12.59 -4.74 8.47
CA TYR A 98 -11.50 -4.76 7.48
C TYR A 98 -10.30 -3.93 7.91
N ARG A 99 -10.51 -2.90 8.72
CA ARG A 99 -9.44 -2.13 9.36
C ARG A 99 -8.64 -2.99 10.35
N TYR A 100 -9.31 -3.82 11.14
CA TYR A 100 -8.63 -4.76 12.04
C TYR A 100 -7.87 -5.84 11.28
N ILE A 101 -8.38 -6.32 10.14
CA ILE A 101 -7.66 -7.29 9.29
C ILE A 101 -6.36 -6.67 8.76
N ASP A 102 -6.41 -5.43 8.29
CA ASP A 102 -5.21 -4.69 7.88
C ASP A 102 -4.19 -4.59 9.03
N TRP A 103 -4.63 -4.18 10.21
CA TRP A 103 -3.75 -4.02 11.37
C TRP A 103 -3.13 -5.34 11.86
N LEU A 104 -3.81 -6.46 11.73
CA LEU A 104 -3.23 -7.77 12.06
C LEU A 104 -2.00 -8.11 11.19
N ILE A 105 -1.91 -7.52 10.02
CA ILE A 105 -0.78 -7.68 9.11
C ILE A 105 0.22 -6.54 9.28
N THR A 106 -0.25 -5.30 9.20
CA THR A 106 0.63 -4.12 9.14
C THR A 106 1.28 -3.79 10.48
N VAL A 107 0.61 -3.99 11.62
CA VAL A 107 1.17 -3.68 12.94
C VAL A 107 2.37 -4.56 13.30
N PRO A 108 2.34 -5.90 13.13
CA PRO A 108 3.54 -6.72 13.30
C PRO A 108 4.69 -6.29 12.39
N MET A 109 4.40 -5.91 11.15
CA MET A 109 5.42 -5.41 10.23
C MET A 109 6.02 -4.08 10.70
N GLN A 110 5.23 -3.19 11.29
CA GLN A 110 5.74 -1.95 11.90
C GLN A 110 6.67 -2.23 13.08
N ILE A 111 6.38 -3.25 13.91
CA ILE A 111 7.28 -3.65 15.00
C ILE A 111 8.63 -4.14 14.43
N VAL A 112 8.59 -4.95 13.37
CA VAL A 112 9.82 -5.36 12.66
C VAL A 112 10.56 -4.16 12.09
N GLU A 113 9.84 -3.19 11.52
CA GLU A 113 10.41 -1.95 11.00
C GLU A 113 11.18 -1.16 12.07
N PHE A 114 10.61 -0.97 13.26
CA PHE A 114 11.30 -0.34 14.39
C PHE A 114 12.61 -1.05 14.76
N TYR A 115 12.58 -2.38 14.79
CA TYR A 115 13.81 -3.16 15.05
C TYR A 115 14.86 -2.92 13.95
N LEU A 116 14.47 -2.93 12.69
CA LEU A 116 15.37 -2.75 11.56
C LEU A 116 16.01 -1.35 11.55
N ILE A 117 15.23 -0.30 11.88
CA ILE A 117 15.73 1.07 12.03
C ILE A 117 16.80 1.13 13.12
N LEU A 118 16.50 0.59 14.30
CA LEU A 118 17.46 0.57 15.41
C LEU A 118 18.72 -0.23 15.07
N ALA A 119 18.58 -1.35 14.36
CA ALA A 119 19.71 -2.16 13.92
C ALA A 119 20.58 -1.43 12.88
N ALA A 120 19.95 -0.67 11.96
CA ALA A 120 20.66 0.13 10.97
C ALA A 120 21.47 1.28 11.62
N ILE A 121 20.89 1.97 12.60
CA ILE A 121 21.54 3.06 13.33
C ILE A 121 22.75 2.55 14.13
N ARG A 122 22.67 1.37 14.74
CA ARG A 122 23.77 0.79 15.54
C ARG A 122 24.97 0.32 14.72
N LYS A 123 24.79 0.13 13.41
CA LYS A 123 25.86 -0.28 12.49
C LYS A 123 26.63 0.89 11.86
N VAL A 124 26.19 2.11 12.14
CA VAL A 124 26.86 3.34 11.74
C VAL A 124 27.73 3.82 12.89
#